data_892004bdb90e5399aea7952bf3c11f67
#
_entry.id   892004bdb90e5399aea7952bf3c11f67
#
_cell.length_a   1.000
_cell.length_b   1.000
_cell.length_c   1.000
_cell.angle_alpha   90.00
_cell.angle_beta   90.00
_cell.angle_gamma   90.00
#
_symmetry.space_group_name_H-M   'P 1'
#
loop_
_entity.id
_entity.type
_entity.pdbx_description
1 polymer ?
#
loop_
_entity_poly.entity_id
_entity_poly.type
_entity_poly.pdbx_seq_one_letter_code
_entity_poly.pdbx_strand_id
1 'polypeptide(L)'
;MKVLLLYPEFPDTFWSFKHALKFIQKKAALPPLGLLTVAAMLPEDCAKRVVDVNVRKLREKDLAWADVVFISGMIAQQDSAHELVARCRAAGKTIVAGGPLFTLGHEQFPEVNHFVLNEAETTLPEFLRDFARGCARRRYDSGVFPDVRQTPAPLWELADLGRYASMSVQFSRGCPFDCEFCNITAMFGHRPRTKTTAQVIAELDGLRRRGWRGPVFFVDDNFIGNKRALKE
;
A
#
# COMPACT_ATOMS: atom_id res chain seq x y z
N MET A 1 2.78 16.63 12.23
CA MET A 1 3.17 16.48 10.80
C MET A 1 1.95 16.07 9.98
N LYS A 2 1.79 16.62 8.77
CA LYS A 2 0.69 16.31 7.85
C LYS A 2 1.21 15.41 6.72
N VAL A 3 0.72 14.18 6.68
CA VAL A 3 1.16 13.15 5.73
C VAL A 3 0.08 12.90 4.67
N LEU A 4 0.42 13.13 3.41
CA LEU A 4 -0.41 12.78 2.26
C LEU A 4 0.06 11.46 1.68
N LEU A 5 -0.83 10.46 1.66
CA LEU A 5 -0.56 9.15 1.07
C LEU A 5 -1.21 9.08 -0.32
N LEU A 6 -0.41 8.87 -1.35
CA LEU A 6 -0.84 8.84 -2.76
C LEU A 6 -0.78 7.43 -3.32
N TYR A 7 -1.86 7.03 -3.96
CA TYR A 7 -1.94 5.80 -4.73
C TYR A 7 -2.15 6.13 -6.21
N PRO A 8 -1.21 5.76 -7.11
CA PRO A 8 -1.29 6.07 -8.53
C PRO A 8 -2.48 5.41 -9.23
N GLU A 9 -2.86 5.94 -10.39
CA GLU A 9 -3.92 5.37 -11.23
C GLU A 9 -3.43 4.10 -11.93
N PHE A 10 -4.28 3.08 -12.00
CA PHE A 10 -4.06 1.93 -12.88
C PHE A 10 -4.32 2.31 -14.34
N PRO A 11 -3.54 1.79 -15.29
CA PRO A 11 -3.79 1.98 -16.70
C PRO A 11 -5.16 1.41 -17.09
N ASP A 12 -5.76 2.00 -18.12
CA ASP A 12 -7.03 1.50 -18.66
C ASP A 12 -6.80 0.22 -19.47
N THR A 13 -7.00 -0.91 -18.81
CA THR A 13 -6.83 -2.25 -19.37
C THR A 13 -8.07 -3.09 -19.07
N PHE A 14 -8.18 -4.26 -19.70
CA PHE A 14 -9.23 -5.23 -19.39
C PHE A 14 -9.30 -5.52 -17.87
N TRP A 15 -8.16 -5.65 -17.21
CA TRP A 15 -8.04 -5.99 -15.79
C TRP A 15 -8.34 -4.83 -14.83
N SER A 16 -8.41 -3.58 -15.34
CA SER A 16 -8.80 -2.43 -14.51
C SER A 16 -10.29 -2.44 -14.17
N PHE A 17 -11.09 -3.21 -14.92
CA PHE A 17 -12.55 -3.25 -14.83
C PHE A 17 -13.24 -1.88 -14.91
N LYS A 18 -12.54 -0.85 -15.35
CA LYS A 18 -12.97 0.56 -15.32
C LYS A 18 -14.34 0.79 -15.95
N HIS A 19 -14.65 0.07 -17.03
CA HIS A 19 -15.95 0.16 -17.69
C HIS A 19 -17.05 -0.59 -16.92
N ALA A 20 -16.73 -1.80 -16.41
CA ALA A 20 -17.69 -2.61 -15.63
C ALA A 20 -18.06 -1.93 -14.30
N LEU A 21 -17.10 -1.27 -13.63
CA LEU A 21 -17.33 -0.57 -12.37
C LEU A 21 -18.36 0.55 -12.47
N LYS A 22 -18.52 1.16 -13.64
CA LYS A 22 -19.53 2.20 -13.87
C LYS A 22 -20.96 1.69 -13.70
N PHE A 23 -21.23 0.44 -14.09
CA PHE A 23 -22.57 -0.17 -13.96
C PHE A 23 -22.98 -0.37 -12.50
N ILE A 24 -22.02 -0.59 -11.61
CA ILE A 24 -22.25 -0.72 -10.17
C ILE A 24 -21.94 0.54 -9.39
N GLN A 25 -21.76 1.68 -10.08
CA GLN A 25 -21.47 2.99 -9.51
C GLN A 25 -20.21 3.03 -8.63
N LYS A 26 -19.22 2.21 -8.96
CA LYS A 26 -17.93 2.17 -8.27
C LYS A 26 -16.83 2.85 -9.09
N LYS A 27 -15.74 3.25 -8.44
CA LYS A 27 -14.62 3.95 -9.06
C LYS A 27 -13.38 3.06 -9.19
N ALA A 28 -13.15 2.19 -8.22
CA ALA A 28 -12.03 1.26 -8.20
C ALA A 28 -12.49 -0.13 -7.73
N ALA A 29 -11.76 -1.16 -8.12
CA ALA A 29 -12.05 -2.54 -7.71
C ALA A 29 -11.73 -2.75 -6.23
N LEU A 30 -10.52 -2.36 -5.80
CA LEU A 30 -9.98 -2.60 -4.45
C LEU A 30 -9.32 -1.33 -3.91
N PRO A 31 -9.34 -1.11 -2.58
CA PRO A 31 -8.61 -0.02 -1.94
C PRO A 31 -7.10 -0.32 -1.89
N PRO A 32 -6.25 0.72 -1.69
CA PRO A 32 -4.80 0.60 -1.57
C PRO A 32 -4.40 0.00 -0.22
N LEU A 33 -4.61 -1.31 -0.01
CA LEU A 33 -4.41 -2.01 1.26
C LEU A 33 -3.06 -1.72 1.90
N GLY A 34 -1.96 -1.89 1.14
CA GLY A 34 -0.61 -1.65 1.65
C GLY A 34 -0.39 -0.22 2.13
N LEU A 35 -0.95 0.76 1.41
CA LEU A 35 -0.83 2.17 1.79
C LEU A 35 -1.64 2.50 3.06
N LEU A 36 -2.81 1.89 3.23
CA LEU A 36 -3.63 2.01 4.45
C LEU A 36 -2.96 1.32 5.64
N THR A 37 -2.24 0.23 5.41
CA THR A 37 -1.41 -0.44 6.43
C THR A 37 -0.22 0.42 6.85
N VAL A 38 0.49 1.00 5.87
CA VAL A 38 1.58 1.96 6.14
C VAL A 38 1.06 3.17 6.93
N ALA A 39 -0.14 3.67 6.61
CA ALA A 39 -0.76 4.76 7.37
C ALA A 39 -0.98 4.39 8.84
N ALA A 40 -1.30 3.12 9.15
CA ALA A 40 -1.45 2.64 10.52
C ALA A 40 -0.11 2.54 11.29
N MET A 41 1.00 2.44 10.55
CA MET A 41 2.36 2.39 11.12
C MET A 41 2.96 3.77 11.37
N LEU A 42 2.38 4.83 10.79
CA LEU A 42 2.82 6.21 11.03
C LEU A 42 2.42 6.66 12.44
N PRO A 43 3.20 7.54 13.09
CA PRO A 43 2.89 8.08 14.40
C PRO A 43 1.44 8.58 14.53
N GLU A 44 0.82 8.36 15.69
CA GLU A 44 -0.60 8.72 15.90
C GLU A 44 -0.86 10.23 15.82
N ASP A 45 0.10 11.04 16.22
CA ASP A 45 0.05 12.50 16.16
C ASP A 45 0.13 13.07 14.74
N CYS A 46 0.44 12.24 13.73
CA CYS A 46 0.42 12.66 12.34
C CYS A 46 -1.00 12.77 11.80
N ALA A 47 -1.34 13.94 11.26
CA ALA A 47 -2.55 14.08 10.45
C ALA A 47 -2.36 13.38 9.10
N LYS A 48 -3.23 12.43 8.76
CA LYS A 48 -3.10 11.55 7.59
C LYS A 48 -4.24 11.77 6.61
N ARG A 49 -3.94 11.82 5.31
CA ARG A 49 -4.94 11.80 4.23
C ARG A 49 -4.50 10.86 3.13
N VAL A 50 -5.45 10.13 2.55
CA VAL A 50 -5.22 9.29 1.38
C VAL A 50 -5.86 9.93 0.15
N VAL A 51 -5.13 9.92 -0.95
CA VAL A 51 -5.65 10.19 -2.30
C VAL A 51 -5.36 8.98 -3.16
N ASP A 52 -6.38 8.20 -3.41
CA ASP A 52 -6.38 7.18 -4.44
C ASP A 52 -6.82 7.82 -5.76
N VAL A 53 -5.90 7.91 -6.73
CA VAL A 53 -6.15 8.58 -8.01
C VAL A 53 -7.16 7.80 -8.87
N ASN A 54 -7.35 6.51 -8.61
CA ASN A 54 -8.40 5.70 -9.23
C ASN A 54 -9.81 6.16 -8.79
N VAL A 55 -9.91 6.77 -7.61
CA VAL A 55 -11.18 7.23 -7.02
C VAL A 55 -11.41 8.71 -7.23
N ARG A 56 -10.38 9.54 -7.01
CA ARG A 56 -10.46 11.00 -7.17
C ARG A 56 -9.13 11.59 -7.62
N LYS A 57 -9.18 12.66 -8.41
CA LYS A 57 -7.98 13.38 -8.83
C LYS A 57 -7.25 14.01 -7.62
N LEU A 58 -5.92 14.00 -7.67
CA LEU A 58 -5.08 14.83 -6.80
C LEU A 58 -5.31 16.32 -7.13
N ARG A 59 -5.52 17.14 -6.11
CA ARG A 59 -5.75 18.59 -6.23
C ARG A 59 -4.60 19.35 -5.61
N GLU A 60 -4.36 20.59 -6.07
CA GLU A 60 -3.31 21.45 -5.52
C GLU A 60 -3.50 21.71 -4.01
N LYS A 61 -4.73 21.81 -3.53
CA LYS A 61 -5.02 21.93 -2.10
C LYS A 61 -4.61 20.71 -1.27
N ASP A 62 -4.55 19.51 -1.87
CA ASP A 62 -4.08 18.30 -1.20
C ASP A 62 -2.55 18.38 -1.00
N LEU A 63 -1.83 18.86 -2.02
CA LEU A 63 -0.39 19.10 -1.94
C LEU A 63 -0.07 20.26 -0.99
N ALA A 64 -0.80 21.37 -1.08
CA ALA A 64 -0.60 22.52 -0.18
C ALA A 64 -0.81 22.15 1.29
N TRP A 65 -1.72 21.22 1.59
CA TRP A 65 -1.98 20.76 2.95
C TRP A 65 -0.84 19.90 3.52
N ALA A 66 -0.13 19.15 2.69
CA ALA A 66 0.86 18.15 3.13
C ALA A 66 2.20 18.78 3.49
N ASP A 67 2.83 18.27 4.55
CA ASP A 67 4.24 18.50 4.85
C ASP A 67 5.12 17.50 4.10
N VAL A 68 4.68 16.25 4.01
CA VAL A 68 5.38 15.14 3.34
C VAL A 68 4.38 14.27 2.57
N VAL A 69 4.84 13.70 1.45
CA VAL A 69 4.04 12.83 0.59
C VAL A 69 4.62 11.42 0.58
N PHE A 70 3.80 10.43 0.86
CA PHE A 70 4.10 9.01 0.73
C PHE A 70 3.44 8.47 -0.54
N ILE A 71 4.20 7.81 -1.41
CA ILE A 71 3.68 7.21 -2.65
C ILE A 71 3.96 5.70 -2.61
N SER A 72 2.93 4.92 -2.90
CA SER A 72 3.07 3.47 -3.06
C SER A 72 2.25 3.02 -4.26
N GLY A 73 2.77 2.08 -5.04
CA GLY A 73 2.09 1.56 -6.22
C GLY A 73 2.58 0.19 -6.64
N MET A 74 1.84 -0.39 -7.59
CA MET A 74 2.19 -1.61 -8.31
C MET A 74 2.93 -1.25 -9.59
N ILE A 75 3.69 -2.19 -10.18
CA ILE A 75 4.46 -1.99 -11.42
C ILE A 75 3.56 -1.43 -12.53
N ALA A 76 2.33 -1.93 -12.66
CA ALA A 76 1.37 -1.47 -13.67
C ALA A 76 0.98 0.02 -13.54
N GLN A 77 1.27 0.66 -12.41
CA GLN A 77 0.94 2.07 -12.16
C GLN A 77 2.12 3.01 -12.40
N GLN A 78 3.20 2.53 -13.03
CA GLN A 78 4.47 3.26 -13.18
C GLN A 78 4.29 4.64 -13.82
N ASP A 79 3.56 4.74 -14.94
CA ASP A 79 3.38 6.02 -15.65
C ASP A 79 2.69 7.06 -14.76
N SER A 80 1.60 6.65 -14.10
CA SER A 80 0.90 7.51 -13.15
C SER A 80 1.76 7.87 -11.94
N ALA A 81 2.64 6.96 -11.50
CA ALA A 81 3.58 7.25 -10.41
C ALA A 81 4.60 8.33 -10.81
N HIS A 82 5.13 8.29 -12.04
CA HIS A 82 6.02 9.34 -12.57
C HIS A 82 5.31 10.70 -12.59
N GLU A 83 4.07 10.77 -13.10
CA GLU A 83 3.29 12.01 -13.11
C GLU A 83 3.08 12.58 -11.69
N LEU A 84 2.73 11.71 -10.72
CA LEU A 84 2.52 12.13 -9.34
C LEU A 84 3.81 12.61 -8.68
N VAL A 85 4.93 11.92 -8.90
CA VAL A 85 6.25 12.33 -8.41
C VAL A 85 6.63 13.71 -8.97
N ALA A 86 6.47 13.92 -10.27
CA ALA A 86 6.75 15.20 -10.91
C ALA A 86 5.89 16.33 -10.31
N ARG A 87 4.60 16.09 -10.09
CA ARG A 87 3.69 17.07 -9.46
C ARG A 87 4.09 17.37 -8.01
N CYS A 88 4.43 16.36 -7.22
CA CYS A 88 4.86 16.55 -5.84
C CYS A 88 6.17 17.36 -5.78
N ARG A 89 7.12 17.07 -6.68
CA ARG A 89 8.37 17.81 -6.81
C ARG A 89 8.13 19.27 -7.20
N ALA A 90 7.28 19.51 -8.19
CA ALA A 90 6.93 20.88 -8.61
C ALA A 90 6.29 21.70 -7.47
N ALA A 91 5.55 21.02 -6.57
CA ALA A 91 4.98 21.62 -5.37
C ALA A 91 5.97 21.72 -4.19
N GLY A 92 7.26 21.40 -4.38
CA GLY A 92 8.30 21.49 -3.35
C GLY A 92 8.11 20.49 -2.20
N LYS A 93 7.47 19.34 -2.43
CA LYS A 93 7.21 18.36 -1.36
C LYS A 93 8.32 17.35 -1.22
N THR A 94 8.63 17.00 0.03
CA THR A 94 9.45 15.81 0.33
C THR A 94 8.65 14.56 -0.04
N ILE A 95 9.25 13.68 -0.86
CA ILE A 95 8.61 12.48 -1.39
C ILE A 95 9.26 11.25 -0.77
N VAL A 96 8.45 10.40 -0.14
CA VAL A 96 8.83 9.09 0.39
C VAL A 96 8.12 8.03 -0.45
N ALA A 97 8.85 7.10 -1.04
CA ALA A 97 8.28 6.09 -1.92
C ALA A 97 8.58 4.66 -1.44
N GLY A 98 7.60 3.77 -1.57
CA GLY A 98 7.72 2.37 -1.19
C GLY A 98 6.71 1.46 -1.91
N GLY A 99 6.68 0.19 -1.51
CA GLY A 99 5.84 -0.82 -2.13
C GLY A 99 6.44 -1.45 -3.40
N PRO A 100 5.70 -2.35 -4.07
CA PRO A 100 6.23 -3.22 -5.13
C PRO A 100 6.90 -2.47 -6.28
N LEU A 101 6.30 -1.39 -6.78
CA LEU A 101 6.87 -0.59 -7.87
C LEU A 101 8.27 -0.09 -7.53
N PHE A 102 8.42 0.53 -6.36
CA PHE A 102 9.69 1.16 -5.98
C PHE A 102 10.70 0.14 -5.45
N THR A 103 10.26 -0.96 -4.86
CA THR A 103 11.16 -2.06 -4.46
C THR A 103 11.87 -2.67 -5.66
N LEU A 104 11.18 -2.77 -6.80
CA LEU A 104 11.71 -3.40 -8.00
C LEU A 104 12.32 -2.40 -9.03
N GLY A 105 12.06 -1.10 -8.89
CA GLY A 105 12.44 -0.12 -9.90
C GLY A 105 12.71 1.29 -9.37
N HIS A 106 13.22 1.43 -8.15
CA HIS A 106 13.46 2.74 -7.52
C HIS A 106 14.46 3.62 -8.30
N GLU A 107 15.39 3.01 -9.04
CA GLU A 107 16.37 3.73 -9.87
C GLU A 107 15.69 4.58 -10.94
N GLN A 108 14.49 4.23 -11.36
CA GLN A 108 13.72 4.96 -12.38
C GLN A 108 13.08 6.26 -11.83
N PHE A 109 13.21 6.52 -10.52
CA PHE A 109 12.60 7.67 -9.84
C PHE A 109 13.65 8.54 -9.14
N PRO A 110 14.57 9.19 -9.88
CA PRO A 110 15.66 9.98 -9.29
C PRO A 110 15.16 11.18 -8.48
N GLU A 111 13.92 11.64 -8.70
CA GLU A 111 13.32 12.79 -8.01
C GLU A 111 12.80 12.46 -6.62
N VAL A 112 12.67 11.20 -6.26
CA VAL A 112 12.20 10.77 -4.93
C VAL A 112 13.29 11.03 -3.89
N ASN A 113 12.92 11.64 -2.77
CA ASN A 113 13.85 11.98 -1.70
C ASN A 113 14.27 10.75 -0.89
N HIS A 114 13.29 9.92 -0.51
CA HIS A 114 13.53 8.76 0.34
C HIS A 114 12.79 7.53 -0.19
N PHE A 115 13.47 6.40 -0.20
CA PHE A 115 12.90 5.09 -0.52
C PHE A 115 12.82 4.22 0.72
N VAL A 116 11.63 3.70 1.00
CA VAL A 116 11.35 2.71 2.05
C VAL A 116 10.92 1.44 1.33
N LEU A 117 11.90 0.58 1.06
CA LEU A 117 11.77 -0.58 0.18
C LEU A 117 11.45 -1.86 0.96
N ASN A 118 11.03 -2.89 0.26
CA ASN A 118 10.61 -4.17 0.80
C ASN A 118 9.37 -4.02 1.72
N GLU A 119 9.32 -4.79 2.80
CA GLU A 119 8.18 -4.75 3.72
C GLU A 119 8.36 -3.63 4.75
N ALA A 120 7.37 -2.74 4.82
CA ALA A 120 7.43 -1.53 5.63
C ALA A 120 7.62 -1.81 7.14
N GLU A 121 7.17 -2.96 7.61
CA GLU A 121 7.33 -3.38 9.01
C GLU A 121 8.79 -3.40 9.47
N THR A 122 9.73 -3.67 8.55
CA THR A 122 11.17 -3.70 8.85
C THR A 122 11.87 -2.38 8.57
N THR A 123 11.46 -1.63 7.54
CA THR A 123 12.22 -0.48 7.02
C THR A 123 11.65 0.87 7.45
N LEU A 124 10.33 0.98 7.59
CA LEU A 124 9.66 2.23 7.97
C LEU A 124 10.04 2.73 9.38
N PRO A 125 10.16 1.90 10.43
CA PRO A 125 10.52 2.40 11.75
C PRO A 125 11.89 3.08 11.81
N GLU A 126 12.87 2.56 11.08
CA GLU A 126 14.20 3.18 10.98
C GLU A 126 14.12 4.51 10.23
N PHE A 127 13.44 4.54 9.08
CA PHE A 127 13.22 5.77 8.33
C PHE A 127 12.58 6.84 9.21
N LEU A 128 11.50 6.53 9.93
CA LEU A 128 10.78 7.51 10.76
C LEU A 128 11.66 8.10 11.89
N ARG A 129 12.52 7.28 12.51
CA ARG A 129 13.48 7.77 13.52
C ARG A 129 14.47 8.75 12.93
N ASP A 130 15.06 8.41 11.78
CA ASP A 130 16.05 9.26 11.11
C ASP A 130 15.40 10.52 10.56
N PHE A 131 14.18 10.40 10.01
CA PHE A 131 13.43 11.54 9.49
C PHE A 131 13.09 12.55 10.58
N ALA A 132 12.66 12.08 11.75
CA ALA A 132 12.40 12.94 12.91
C ALA A 132 13.64 13.68 13.42
N ARG A 133 14.84 13.10 13.20
CA ARG A 133 16.14 13.70 13.57
C ARG A 133 16.73 14.57 12.46
N GLY A 134 16.09 14.68 11.29
CA GLY A 134 16.62 15.42 10.14
C GLY A 134 17.83 14.77 9.47
N CYS A 135 18.10 13.49 9.70
CA CYS A 135 19.22 12.74 9.15
C CYS A 135 18.79 11.53 8.28
N ALA A 136 17.57 11.59 7.71
CA ALA A 136 17.05 10.52 6.89
C ALA A 136 17.92 10.26 5.66
N ARG A 137 18.29 9.01 5.45
CA ARG A 137 19.01 8.52 4.27
C ARG A 137 18.09 8.47 3.06
N ARG A 138 18.67 8.40 1.88
CA ARG A 138 17.91 8.27 0.64
C ARG A 138 17.20 6.92 0.53
N ARG A 139 17.79 5.82 1.07
CA ARG A 139 17.29 4.47 0.92
C ARG A 139 17.33 3.69 2.24
N TYR A 140 16.22 3.01 2.51
CA TYR A 140 16.02 2.04 3.57
C TYR A 140 15.52 0.76 2.94
N ASP A 141 16.28 -0.31 3.06
CA ASP A 141 15.94 -1.64 2.56
C ASP A 141 16.36 -2.71 3.56
N SER A 142 15.72 -3.85 3.50
CA SER A 142 16.00 -4.97 4.38
C SER A 142 15.81 -6.29 3.64
N GLY A 143 16.76 -7.20 3.80
CA GLY A 143 16.60 -8.59 3.36
C GLY A 143 15.86 -9.47 4.39
N VAL A 144 15.40 -8.89 5.51
CA VAL A 144 14.68 -9.62 6.56
C VAL A 144 13.17 -9.53 6.30
N PHE A 145 12.52 -10.68 6.28
CA PHE A 145 11.06 -10.76 6.18
C PHE A 145 10.43 -10.66 7.57
N PRO A 146 9.52 -9.69 7.82
CA PRO A 146 8.90 -9.50 9.13
C PRO A 146 7.92 -10.62 9.48
N ASP A 147 7.63 -10.74 10.77
CA ASP A 147 6.49 -11.52 11.24
C ASP A 147 5.19 -10.74 10.96
N VAL A 148 4.39 -11.21 10.00
CA VAL A 148 3.14 -10.55 9.60
C VAL A 148 2.08 -10.51 10.71
N ARG A 149 2.29 -11.22 11.81
CA ARG A 149 1.45 -11.12 13.01
C ARG A 149 1.64 -9.79 13.73
N GLN A 150 2.69 -9.04 13.41
CA GLN A 150 2.94 -7.69 13.93
C GLN A 150 2.39 -6.60 13.01
N THR A 151 1.91 -6.95 11.84
CA THR A 151 1.31 -5.99 10.90
C THR A 151 0.01 -5.41 11.49
N PRO A 152 -0.11 -4.08 11.62
CA PRO A 152 -1.32 -3.47 12.15
C PRO A 152 -2.49 -3.60 11.17
N ALA A 153 -3.70 -3.50 11.70
CA ALA A 153 -4.89 -3.40 10.86
C ALA A 153 -4.85 -2.11 10.02
N PRO A 154 -5.27 -2.16 8.74
CA PRO A 154 -5.29 -0.98 7.89
C PRO A 154 -6.20 0.12 8.42
N LEU A 155 -5.84 1.39 8.24
CA LEU A 155 -6.68 2.55 8.61
C LEU A 155 -7.78 2.76 7.56
N TRP A 156 -8.84 1.96 7.64
CA TRP A 156 -9.97 1.98 6.71
C TRP A 156 -10.71 3.33 6.67
N GLU A 157 -10.65 4.12 7.74
CA GLU A 157 -11.26 5.45 7.84
C GLU A 157 -10.67 6.47 6.87
N LEU A 158 -9.48 6.21 6.34
CA LEU A 158 -8.85 7.07 5.34
C LEU A 158 -9.36 6.80 3.92
N ALA A 159 -10.11 5.72 3.70
CA ALA A 159 -10.69 5.34 2.42
C ALA A 159 -12.19 5.62 2.37
N ASP A 160 -12.68 6.17 1.25
CA ASP A 160 -14.12 6.24 0.97
C ASP A 160 -14.61 4.87 0.50
N LEU A 161 -15.00 4.00 1.47
CA LEU A 161 -15.39 2.62 1.20
C LEU A 161 -16.49 2.51 0.14
N GLY A 162 -17.38 3.49 0.04
CA GLY A 162 -18.46 3.51 -0.93
C GLY A 162 -17.98 3.54 -2.39
N ARG A 163 -16.74 3.89 -2.65
CA ARG A 163 -16.17 3.99 -4.01
C ARG A 163 -15.57 2.70 -4.54
N TYR A 164 -15.36 1.70 -3.69
CA TYR A 164 -14.75 0.44 -4.08
C TYR A 164 -15.79 -0.67 -4.31
N ALA A 165 -15.51 -1.57 -5.24
CA ALA A 165 -16.37 -2.70 -5.53
C ALA A 165 -16.24 -3.81 -4.48
N SER A 166 -15.02 -4.00 -3.96
CA SER A 166 -14.70 -4.96 -2.89
C SER A 166 -13.68 -4.34 -1.94
N MET A 167 -13.65 -4.81 -0.71
CA MET A 167 -12.52 -4.57 0.20
C MET A 167 -11.49 -5.69 0.03
N SER A 168 -10.27 -5.43 0.48
CA SER A 168 -9.17 -6.38 0.45
C SER A 168 -8.65 -6.67 1.85
N VAL A 169 -8.37 -7.94 2.13
CA VAL A 169 -7.71 -8.40 3.35
C VAL A 169 -6.57 -9.31 2.94
N GLN A 170 -5.48 -9.28 3.65
CA GLN A 170 -4.34 -10.16 3.41
C GLN A 170 -4.16 -11.09 4.61
N PHE A 171 -4.21 -12.39 4.36
CA PHE A 171 -3.93 -13.43 5.35
C PHE A 171 -2.45 -13.80 5.38
N SER A 172 -1.84 -13.95 4.18
CA SER A 172 -0.45 -14.40 4.07
C SER A 172 0.37 -13.58 3.08
N ARG A 173 1.70 -13.62 3.25
CA ARG A 173 2.70 -13.11 2.31
C ARG A 173 3.74 -14.17 2.03
N GLY A 174 4.23 -14.21 0.78
CA GLY A 174 5.21 -15.18 0.30
C GLY A 174 4.57 -16.40 -0.34
N CYS A 175 5.33 -17.06 -1.20
CA CYS A 175 4.87 -18.18 -2.01
C CYS A 175 5.93 -19.28 -2.05
N PRO A 176 5.59 -20.57 -1.84
CA PRO A 176 6.57 -21.66 -1.86
C PRO A 176 7.00 -22.07 -3.26
N PHE A 177 6.34 -21.54 -4.31
CA PHE A 177 6.63 -21.86 -5.69
C PHE A 177 7.58 -20.84 -6.31
N ASP A 178 8.39 -21.29 -7.27
CA ASP A 178 9.37 -20.49 -8.00
C ASP A 178 8.98 -20.39 -9.47
N CYS A 179 7.90 -19.68 -9.76
CA CYS A 179 7.41 -19.47 -11.10
C CYS A 179 8.30 -18.46 -11.83
N GLU A 180 8.81 -18.79 -13.00
CA GLU A 180 9.78 -18.01 -13.78
C GLU A 180 9.34 -16.54 -14.03
N PHE A 181 8.06 -16.30 -14.21
CA PHE A 181 7.50 -14.97 -14.50
C PHE A 181 7.11 -14.19 -13.23
N CYS A 182 7.23 -14.79 -12.03
CA CYS A 182 6.68 -14.23 -10.80
C CYS A 182 7.80 -13.67 -9.92
N ASN A 183 7.64 -12.42 -9.47
CA ASN A 183 8.59 -11.75 -8.60
C ASN A 183 8.20 -11.80 -7.11
N ILE A 184 7.16 -12.53 -6.75
CA ILE A 184 6.66 -12.63 -5.37
C ILE A 184 7.72 -13.19 -4.43
N THR A 185 8.43 -14.24 -4.83
CA THR A 185 9.46 -14.87 -4.00
C THR A 185 10.66 -13.95 -3.75
N ALA A 186 10.99 -13.11 -4.73
CA ALA A 186 12.02 -12.08 -4.57
C ALA A 186 11.59 -10.97 -3.59
N MET A 187 10.30 -10.60 -3.56
CA MET A 187 9.77 -9.55 -2.69
C MET A 187 9.42 -10.05 -1.28
N PHE A 188 8.83 -11.24 -1.17
CA PHE A 188 8.22 -11.72 0.09
C PHE A 188 8.72 -13.09 0.55
N GLY A 189 9.68 -13.68 -0.17
CA GLY A 189 10.33 -14.96 0.16
C GLY A 189 9.50 -16.20 -0.19
N HIS A 190 10.17 -17.35 -0.06
CA HIS A 190 9.59 -18.67 -0.39
C HIS A 190 8.72 -19.28 0.73
N ARG A 191 8.74 -18.71 1.94
CA ARG A 191 8.00 -19.23 3.10
C ARG A 191 6.74 -18.40 3.32
N PRO A 192 5.53 -18.96 3.10
CA PRO A 192 4.29 -18.27 3.44
C PRO A 192 4.23 -17.95 4.93
N ARG A 193 4.17 -16.67 5.26
CA ARG A 193 4.01 -16.13 6.61
C ARG A 193 2.56 -15.70 6.78
N THR A 194 1.87 -16.15 7.81
CA THR A 194 0.44 -15.95 7.99
C THR A 194 0.13 -15.08 9.19
N LYS A 195 -0.90 -14.28 9.08
CA LYS A 195 -1.57 -13.66 10.21
C LYS A 195 -2.28 -14.73 11.04
N THR A 196 -2.61 -14.40 12.27
CA THR A 196 -3.51 -15.23 13.08
C THR A 196 -4.96 -15.07 12.62
N THR A 197 -5.79 -16.09 12.83
CA THR A 197 -7.23 -16.03 12.58
C THR A 197 -7.88 -14.84 13.30
N ALA A 198 -7.48 -14.58 14.54
CA ALA A 198 -7.97 -13.44 15.32
C ALA A 198 -7.67 -12.07 14.64
N GLN A 199 -6.48 -11.90 14.02
CA GLN A 199 -6.16 -10.67 13.29
C GLN A 199 -7.05 -10.50 12.06
N VAL A 200 -7.25 -11.57 11.28
CA VAL A 200 -8.10 -11.53 10.08
C VAL A 200 -9.55 -11.19 10.47
N ILE A 201 -10.07 -11.84 11.52
CA ILE A 201 -11.41 -11.54 12.04
C ILE A 201 -11.50 -10.08 12.50
N ALA A 202 -10.50 -9.58 13.22
CA ALA A 202 -10.48 -8.18 13.68
C ALA A 202 -10.49 -7.17 12.52
N GLU A 203 -9.78 -7.46 11.42
CA GLU A 203 -9.81 -6.63 10.21
C GLU A 203 -11.20 -6.66 9.55
N LEU A 204 -11.82 -7.83 9.42
CA LEU A 204 -13.18 -7.99 8.87
C LEU A 204 -14.23 -7.28 9.74
N ASP A 205 -14.13 -7.43 11.06
CA ASP A 205 -15.01 -6.72 12.00
C ASP A 205 -14.79 -5.21 11.94
N GLY A 206 -13.55 -4.77 11.73
CA GLY A 206 -13.22 -3.37 11.50
C GLY A 206 -13.94 -2.79 10.29
N LEU A 207 -13.95 -3.51 9.17
CA LEU A 207 -14.71 -3.15 7.97
C LEU A 207 -16.23 -3.13 8.25
N ARG A 208 -16.73 -4.15 8.93
CA ARG A 208 -18.16 -4.27 9.26
C ARG A 208 -18.63 -3.14 10.17
N ARG A 209 -17.85 -2.76 11.18
CA ARG A 209 -18.15 -1.62 12.07
C ARG A 209 -18.21 -0.30 11.32
N ARG A 210 -17.43 -0.14 10.24
CA ARG A 210 -17.47 1.03 9.34
C ARG A 210 -18.58 0.97 8.29
N GLY A 211 -19.50 0.01 8.40
CA GLY A 211 -20.67 -0.10 7.54
C GLY A 211 -20.44 -0.89 6.24
N TRP A 212 -19.26 -1.49 6.03
CA TRP A 212 -19.06 -2.32 4.85
C TRP A 212 -19.94 -3.58 4.91
N ARG A 213 -20.65 -3.86 3.82
CA ARG A 213 -21.53 -5.04 3.66
C ARG A 213 -21.31 -5.74 2.32
N GLY A 214 -20.34 -5.28 1.55
CA GLY A 214 -19.97 -5.84 0.25
C GLY A 214 -18.99 -7.01 0.35
N PRO A 215 -18.53 -7.52 -0.80
CA PRO A 215 -17.55 -8.60 -0.87
C PRO A 215 -16.20 -8.18 -0.29
N VAL A 216 -15.45 -9.16 0.19
CA VAL A 216 -14.05 -9.02 0.63
C VAL A 216 -13.19 -10.00 -0.16
N PHE A 217 -12.11 -9.51 -0.73
CA PHE A 217 -11.16 -10.27 -1.51
C PHE A 217 -9.88 -10.50 -0.71
N PHE A 218 -9.42 -11.74 -0.60
CA PHE A 218 -8.13 -12.07 -0.02
C PHE A 218 -7.04 -11.85 -1.09
N VAL A 219 -6.17 -10.88 -0.83
CA VAL A 219 -5.11 -10.45 -1.77
C VAL A 219 -3.78 -11.17 -1.50
N ASP A 220 -3.86 -12.45 -1.18
CA ASP A 220 -2.70 -13.29 -0.89
C ASP A 220 -1.95 -13.67 -2.15
N ASP A 221 -0.63 -13.75 -2.07
CA ASP A 221 0.22 -14.24 -3.16
C ASP A 221 -0.08 -15.72 -3.46
N ASN A 222 -0.31 -16.49 -2.40
CA ASN A 222 -0.76 -17.89 -2.48
C ASN A 222 -1.53 -18.24 -1.21
N PHE A 223 -2.87 -18.11 -1.26
CA PHE A 223 -3.75 -18.33 -0.12
C PHE A 223 -3.65 -19.75 0.46
N ILE A 224 -3.45 -20.77 -0.39
CA ILE A 224 -3.32 -22.17 0.02
C ILE A 224 -1.89 -22.63 0.25
N GLY A 225 -0.92 -21.75 0.14
CA GLY A 225 0.53 -22.06 0.26
C GLY A 225 0.92 -22.63 1.63
N ASN A 226 0.18 -22.28 2.68
CA ASN A 226 0.32 -22.86 4.02
C ASN A 226 -0.95 -23.63 4.40
N LYS A 227 -1.05 -24.88 3.93
CA LYS A 227 -2.21 -25.76 4.18
C LYS A 227 -2.52 -26.01 5.67
N ARG A 228 -1.51 -25.92 6.55
CA ARG A 228 -1.70 -26.11 7.99
C ARG A 228 -2.43 -24.91 8.60
N ALA A 229 -1.97 -23.71 8.30
CA ALA A 229 -2.55 -22.49 8.84
C ALA A 229 -3.97 -22.19 8.30
N LEU A 230 -4.35 -22.78 7.14
CA LEU A 230 -5.71 -22.66 6.62
C LEU A 230 -6.75 -23.50 7.36
N LYS A 231 -6.32 -24.46 8.18
CA LYS A 231 -7.22 -25.37 8.92
C LYS A 231 -7.48 -24.88 10.34
N GLU A 232 -6.76 -23.88 10.80
CA GLU A 232 -6.91 -23.19 12.09
C GLU A 232 -7.90 -22.01 11.98
#